data_3ba7d640fa46e2b23cf44dd4e067eae7
#
_entry.id   3ba7d640fa46e2b23cf44dd4e067eae7
#
_cell.length_a   1.000
_cell.length_b   1.000
_cell.length_c   1.000
_cell.angle_alpha   90.00
_cell.angle_beta   90.00
_cell.angle_gamma   90.00
#
_symmetry.space_group_name_H-M   'P 1'
#
loop_
_entity.id
_entity.type
_entity.pdbx_description
1 polymer ?
#
loop_
_entity_poly.entity_id
_entity_poly.type
_entity_poly.pdbx_seq_one_letter_code
_entity_poly.pdbx_strand_id
1 'polypeptide(L)'
;MITESVMVSLMIAASRLSGLPAIPAEQMAAVKSISQEEIVSMQCADAPDECSGMVAFFDIPKNTIFLKNTLDLESTRDLSFLLHEMVHVLQYRALGENIFSDCDNTVRSEKLAYAVQNRFLLNNGLFDRFGDSLAYMTCSDVQDAKQGNIKIEPVLVK
;
A
#
# COMPACT_ATOMS: atom_id res chain seq x y z
N MET A 1 -8.05 12.72 -12.69
CA MET A 1 -7.40 11.59 -13.41
C MET A 1 -5.89 11.75 -13.26
N ILE A 2 -5.19 10.72 -12.81
CA ILE A 2 -3.73 10.77 -12.63
C ILE A 2 -3.08 10.78 -14.00
N THR A 3 -2.18 11.73 -14.22
CA THR A 3 -1.42 11.81 -15.47
C THR A 3 -0.25 10.82 -15.46
N GLU A 4 0.19 10.43 -16.63
CA GLU A 4 1.39 9.58 -16.78
C GLU A 4 2.62 10.21 -16.12
N SER A 5 2.76 11.52 -16.21
CA SER A 5 3.86 12.27 -15.58
C SER A 5 3.85 12.13 -14.04
N VAL A 6 2.69 12.18 -13.42
CA VAL A 6 2.56 11.96 -11.97
C VAL A 6 2.92 10.53 -11.61
N MET A 7 2.47 9.55 -12.40
CA MET A 7 2.78 8.14 -12.18
C MET A 7 4.30 7.88 -12.26
N VAL A 8 4.97 8.43 -13.26
CA VAL A 8 6.42 8.32 -13.41
C VAL A 8 7.15 8.98 -12.24
N SER A 9 6.71 10.17 -11.82
CA SER A 9 7.30 10.89 -10.69
C SER A 9 7.18 10.11 -9.38
N LEU A 10 6.02 9.51 -9.14
CA LEU A 10 5.79 8.66 -7.96
C LEU A 10 6.63 7.38 -8.00
N MET A 11 6.76 6.77 -9.17
CA MET A 11 7.62 5.59 -9.37
C MET A 11 9.08 5.92 -9.02
N ILE A 12 9.59 7.05 -9.48
CA ILE A 12 10.96 7.51 -9.16
C ILE A 12 11.09 7.74 -7.65
N ALA A 13 10.11 8.39 -7.03
CA ALA A 13 10.11 8.62 -5.59
C ALA A 13 10.08 7.29 -4.80
N ALA A 14 9.21 6.37 -5.18
CA ALA A 14 9.11 5.04 -4.56
C ALA A 14 10.44 4.28 -4.67
N SER A 15 11.06 4.27 -5.85
CA SER A 15 12.35 3.61 -6.07
C SER A 15 13.47 4.24 -5.23
N ARG A 16 13.59 5.56 -5.25
CA ARG A 16 14.65 6.26 -4.50
C ARG A 16 14.51 6.08 -3.00
N LEU A 17 13.30 6.20 -2.47
CA LEU A 17 13.07 6.15 -1.03
C LEU A 17 13.10 4.71 -0.48
N SER A 18 12.73 3.72 -1.28
CA SER A 18 12.75 2.31 -0.88
C SER A 18 14.10 1.63 -1.12
N GLY A 19 14.92 2.15 -2.03
CA GLY A 19 16.12 1.49 -2.51
C GLY A 19 15.86 0.35 -3.49
N LEU A 20 14.61 0.14 -3.89
CA LEU A 20 14.24 -0.90 -4.86
C LEU A 20 14.43 -0.39 -6.29
N PRO A 21 14.78 -1.26 -7.25
CA PRO A 21 14.93 -0.86 -8.66
C PRO A 21 13.63 -0.29 -9.22
N ALA A 22 13.71 0.82 -9.96
CA ALA A 22 12.59 1.33 -10.75
C ALA A 22 12.23 0.33 -11.85
N ILE A 23 10.95 0.29 -12.19
CA ILE A 23 10.44 -0.54 -13.29
C ILE A 23 10.05 0.33 -14.48
N PRO A 24 10.11 -0.20 -15.71
CA PRO A 24 9.67 0.54 -16.88
C PRO A 24 8.15 0.79 -16.88
N ALA A 25 7.71 1.83 -17.57
CA ALA A 25 6.32 2.27 -17.58
C ALA A 25 5.34 1.16 -17.96
N GLU A 26 5.71 0.31 -18.91
CA GLU A 26 4.90 -0.82 -19.37
C GLU A 26 4.72 -1.94 -18.33
N GLN A 27 5.52 -1.94 -17.27
CA GLN A 27 5.42 -2.90 -16.16
C GLN A 27 4.70 -2.31 -14.93
N MET A 28 4.35 -1.03 -14.99
CA MET A 28 3.62 -0.39 -13.90
C MET A 28 2.24 -0.99 -13.75
N ALA A 29 1.77 -1.09 -12.51
CA ALA A 29 0.41 -1.49 -12.23
C ALA A 29 -0.59 -0.47 -12.78
N ALA A 30 -1.73 -0.95 -13.25
CA ALA A 30 -2.87 -0.08 -13.53
C ALA A 30 -3.39 0.54 -12.23
N VAL A 31 -3.99 1.72 -12.32
CA VAL A 31 -4.61 2.39 -11.18
C VAL A 31 -6.09 2.56 -11.45
N LYS A 32 -6.93 2.08 -10.54
CA LYS A 32 -8.39 2.16 -10.64
C LYS A 32 -9.00 2.74 -9.36
N SER A 33 -9.99 3.60 -9.54
CA SER A 33 -10.76 4.18 -8.44
C SER A 33 -12.03 3.36 -8.22
N ILE A 34 -12.27 2.97 -6.97
CA ILE A 34 -13.42 2.14 -6.58
C ILE A 34 -14.09 2.67 -5.31
N SER A 35 -15.32 2.23 -5.05
CA SER A 35 -16.04 2.60 -3.83
C SER A 35 -15.56 1.83 -2.60
N GLN A 36 -15.96 2.28 -1.42
CA GLN A 36 -15.70 1.54 -0.17
C GLN A 36 -16.36 0.17 -0.18
N GLU A 37 -17.56 0.07 -0.73
CA GLU A 37 -18.29 -1.20 -0.85
C GLU A 37 -17.56 -2.20 -1.74
N GLU A 38 -16.96 -1.72 -2.83
CA GLU A 38 -16.13 -2.54 -3.70
C GLU A 38 -14.84 -3.01 -3.01
N ILE A 39 -14.20 -2.13 -2.23
CA ILE A 39 -13.03 -2.51 -1.41
C ILE A 39 -13.42 -3.65 -0.45
N VAL A 40 -14.51 -3.48 0.29
CA VAL A 40 -15.01 -4.50 1.22
C VAL A 40 -15.31 -5.81 0.49
N SER A 41 -16.03 -5.74 -0.63
CA SER A 41 -16.38 -6.92 -1.43
C SER A 41 -15.14 -7.68 -1.91
N MET A 42 -14.10 -6.96 -2.32
CA MET A 42 -12.87 -7.57 -2.85
C MET A 42 -11.91 -8.08 -1.76
N GLN A 43 -11.89 -7.43 -0.59
CA GLN A 43 -10.86 -7.65 0.42
C GLN A 43 -11.37 -8.25 1.72
N CYS A 44 -12.60 -7.97 2.14
CA CYS A 44 -13.14 -8.28 3.46
C CYS A 44 -14.62 -8.68 3.41
N ALA A 45 -15.04 -9.44 2.40
CA ALA A 45 -16.44 -9.81 2.21
C ALA A 45 -17.05 -10.50 3.46
N ASP A 46 -16.24 -11.32 4.14
CA ASP A 46 -16.66 -12.07 5.34
C ASP A 46 -16.54 -11.27 6.65
N ALA A 47 -15.80 -10.18 6.64
CA ALA A 47 -15.54 -9.33 7.80
C ALA A 47 -15.45 -7.86 7.38
N PRO A 48 -16.57 -7.22 7.00
CA PRO A 48 -16.57 -5.87 6.40
C PRO A 48 -15.88 -4.81 7.25
N ASP A 49 -15.98 -4.89 8.57
CA ASP A 49 -15.39 -3.92 9.50
C ASP A 49 -13.86 -3.93 9.47
N GLU A 50 -13.24 -5.03 9.06
CA GLU A 50 -11.78 -5.14 8.96
C GLU A 50 -11.20 -4.26 7.84
N CYS A 51 -12.01 -3.85 6.87
CA CYS A 51 -11.60 -2.95 5.79
C CYS A 51 -12.12 -1.51 5.94
N SER A 52 -12.70 -1.16 7.10
CA SER A 52 -13.31 0.17 7.29
C SER A 52 -12.32 1.33 7.10
N GLY A 53 -11.05 1.12 7.41
CA GLY A 53 -9.98 2.10 7.24
C GLY A 53 -9.17 1.96 5.95
N MET A 54 -9.45 0.93 5.14
CA MET A 54 -8.68 0.67 3.92
C MET A 54 -9.02 1.69 2.84
N VAL A 55 -8.01 2.38 2.33
CA VAL A 55 -8.16 3.41 1.28
C VAL A 55 -7.50 3.02 -0.03
N ALA A 56 -6.62 2.02 -0.02
CA ALA A 56 -5.91 1.52 -1.20
C ALA A 56 -5.42 0.09 -0.96
N PHE A 57 -5.20 -0.64 -2.05
CA PHE A 57 -4.50 -1.93 -2.03
C PHE A 57 -3.97 -2.30 -3.41
N PHE A 58 -2.90 -3.09 -3.44
CA PHE A 58 -2.33 -3.65 -4.66
C PHE A 58 -2.81 -5.10 -4.85
N ASP A 59 -3.54 -5.33 -5.91
CA ASP A 59 -3.99 -6.66 -6.34
C ASP A 59 -2.92 -7.26 -7.26
N ILE A 60 -2.13 -8.17 -6.72
CA ILE A 60 -1.00 -8.78 -7.44
C ILE A 60 -1.46 -9.55 -8.69
N PRO A 61 -2.46 -10.47 -8.62
CA PRO A 61 -2.90 -11.19 -9.80
C PRO A 61 -3.38 -10.30 -10.95
N LYS A 62 -4.01 -9.18 -10.63
CA LYS A 62 -4.51 -8.23 -11.62
C LYS A 62 -3.49 -7.18 -12.02
N ASN A 63 -2.35 -7.12 -11.36
CA ASN A 63 -1.37 -6.04 -11.49
C ASN A 63 -2.05 -4.65 -11.46
N THR A 64 -2.89 -4.43 -10.47
CA THR A 64 -3.74 -3.24 -10.36
C THR A 64 -3.72 -2.69 -8.94
N ILE A 65 -3.49 -1.39 -8.82
CA ILE A 65 -3.68 -0.65 -7.58
C ILE A 65 -5.12 -0.12 -7.59
N PHE A 66 -5.88 -0.47 -6.57
CA PHE A 66 -7.21 0.07 -6.33
C PHE A 66 -7.13 1.16 -5.28
N LEU A 67 -7.75 2.30 -5.58
CA LEU A 67 -7.82 3.46 -4.69
C LEU A 67 -9.28 3.76 -4.37
N LYS A 68 -9.54 4.12 -3.11
CA LYS A 68 -10.86 4.60 -2.73
C LYS A 68 -11.20 5.88 -3.49
N ASN A 69 -12.40 5.94 -4.06
CA ASN A 69 -12.83 7.03 -4.92
C ASN A 69 -13.03 8.39 -4.21
N THR A 70 -12.93 8.41 -2.88
CA THR A 70 -12.96 9.65 -2.08
C THR A 70 -11.58 10.29 -1.88
N LEU A 71 -10.50 9.64 -2.32
CA LEU A 71 -9.17 10.22 -2.25
C LEU A 71 -9.03 11.39 -3.23
N ASP A 72 -8.46 12.48 -2.75
CA ASP A 72 -8.08 13.64 -3.55
C ASP A 72 -6.62 13.50 -4.01
N LEU A 73 -6.42 13.05 -5.23
CA LEU A 73 -5.09 12.79 -5.77
C LEU A 73 -4.31 14.05 -6.17
N GLU A 74 -4.89 15.23 -6.02
CA GLU A 74 -4.17 16.51 -6.06
C GLU A 74 -3.58 16.86 -4.69
N SER A 75 -4.08 16.24 -3.63
CA SER A 75 -3.51 16.33 -2.28
C SER A 75 -2.29 15.43 -2.15
N THR A 76 -1.15 15.99 -1.73
CA THR A 76 0.07 15.21 -1.45
C THR A 76 -0.17 14.13 -0.38
N ARG A 77 -1.01 14.42 0.60
CA ARG A 77 -1.37 13.47 1.64
C ARG A 77 -2.05 12.23 1.04
N ASP A 78 -3.09 12.45 0.25
CA ASP A 78 -3.84 11.33 -0.34
C ASP A 78 -3.03 10.64 -1.45
N LEU A 79 -2.22 11.40 -2.20
CA LEU A 79 -1.29 10.83 -3.18
C LEU A 79 -0.26 9.89 -2.54
N SER A 80 0.07 10.08 -1.27
CA SER A 80 1.00 9.22 -0.54
C SER A 80 0.50 7.78 -0.38
N PHE A 81 -0.81 7.56 -0.41
CA PHE A 81 -1.38 6.19 -0.40
C PHE A 81 -1.08 5.46 -1.71
N LEU A 82 -1.16 6.15 -2.84
CA LEU A 82 -0.75 5.57 -4.12
C LEU A 82 0.75 5.26 -4.13
N LEU A 83 1.58 6.15 -3.59
CA LEU A 83 3.01 5.89 -3.44
C LEU A 83 3.28 4.63 -2.59
N HIS A 84 2.55 4.45 -1.50
CA HIS A 84 2.63 3.26 -0.65
C HIS A 84 2.38 1.98 -1.47
N GLU A 85 1.31 1.96 -2.24
CA GLU A 85 0.99 0.80 -3.08
C GLU A 85 2.03 0.59 -4.21
N MET A 86 2.62 1.66 -4.73
CA MET A 86 3.72 1.54 -5.69
C MET A 86 4.96 0.89 -5.08
N VAL A 87 5.24 1.11 -3.80
CA VAL A 87 6.32 0.39 -3.11
C VAL A 87 6.03 -1.12 -3.13
N HIS A 88 4.79 -1.54 -2.90
CA HIS A 88 4.41 -2.96 -3.00
C HIS A 88 4.59 -3.51 -4.43
N VAL A 89 4.29 -2.72 -5.45
CA VAL A 89 4.58 -3.11 -6.85
C VAL A 89 6.07 -3.35 -7.03
N LEU A 90 6.92 -2.44 -6.56
CA LEU A 90 8.38 -2.59 -6.64
C LEU A 90 8.89 -3.79 -5.84
N GLN A 91 8.35 -4.01 -4.64
CA GLN A 91 8.67 -5.18 -3.82
C GLN A 91 8.32 -6.47 -4.54
N TYR A 92 7.13 -6.55 -5.12
CA TYR A 92 6.70 -7.72 -5.89
C TYR A 92 7.63 -8.00 -7.08
N ARG A 93 7.99 -6.97 -7.82
CA ARG A 93 8.91 -7.10 -8.98
C ARG A 93 10.31 -7.54 -8.58
N ALA A 94 10.82 -7.05 -7.45
CA ALA A 94 12.17 -7.33 -6.98
C ALA A 94 12.28 -8.64 -6.18
N LEU A 95 11.25 -8.97 -5.37
CA LEU A 95 11.28 -10.03 -4.37
C LEU A 95 10.29 -11.17 -4.64
N GLY A 96 9.38 -11.02 -5.60
CA GLY A 96 8.40 -12.03 -5.98
C GLY A 96 7.18 -12.10 -5.08
N GLU A 97 6.45 -13.21 -5.17
CA GLU A 97 5.12 -13.40 -4.54
C GLU A 97 5.17 -13.51 -3.01
N ASN A 98 6.36 -13.69 -2.43
CA ASN A 98 6.52 -13.93 -1.01
C ASN A 98 6.35 -12.68 -0.13
N ILE A 99 6.18 -11.50 -0.73
CA ILE A 99 6.07 -10.24 0.04
C ILE A 99 4.90 -10.23 1.04
N PHE A 100 3.86 -11.01 0.78
CA PHE A 100 2.68 -11.18 1.64
C PHE A 100 2.38 -12.64 1.96
N SER A 101 3.35 -13.55 1.84
CA SER A 101 3.13 -15.00 1.97
C SER A 101 2.84 -15.45 3.40
N ASP A 102 3.33 -14.70 4.39
CA ASP A 102 3.15 -14.97 5.81
C ASP A 102 3.16 -13.65 6.61
N CYS A 103 2.95 -13.75 7.92
CA CYS A 103 2.94 -12.59 8.80
C CYS A 103 4.26 -11.81 8.76
N ASP A 104 5.40 -12.49 8.88
CA ASP A 104 6.71 -11.82 8.95
C ASP A 104 7.03 -11.07 7.65
N ASN A 105 6.77 -11.69 6.50
CA ASN A 105 6.96 -11.05 5.20
C ASN A 105 6.00 -9.89 5.00
N THR A 106 4.72 -10.04 5.40
CA THR A 106 3.73 -8.96 5.33
C THR A 106 4.14 -7.78 6.19
N VAL A 107 4.51 -7.99 7.45
CA VAL A 107 4.97 -6.92 8.35
C VAL A 107 6.21 -6.23 7.78
N ARG A 108 7.16 -6.99 7.25
CA ARG A 108 8.38 -6.42 6.64
C ARG A 108 8.05 -5.55 5.42
N SER A 109 7.17 -6.04 4.55
CA SER A 109 6.76 -5.32 3.35
C SER A 109 6.04 -4.02 3.71
N GLU A 110 5.12 -4.07 4.67
CA GLU A 110 4.38 -2.91 5.15
C GLU A 110 5.27 -1.88 5.85
N LYS A 111 6.21 -2.34 6.69
CA LYS A 111 7.15 -1.42 7.36
C LYS A 111 7.95 -0.58 6.35
N LEU A 112 8.44 -1.19 5.27
CA LEU A 112 9.14 -0.45 4.23
C LEU A 112 8.19 0.52 3.51
N ALA A 113 7.00 0.08 3.13
CA ALA A 113 6.04 0.91 2.41
C ALA A 113 5.62 2.13 3.25
N TYR A 114 5.34 1.95 4.55
CA TYR A 114 5.04 3.08 5.45
C TYR A 114 6.25 3.98 5.69
N ALA A 115 7.44 3.44 5.83
CA ALA A 115 8.65 4.24 5.97
C ALA A 115 8.85 5.16 4.74
N VAL A 116 8.64 4.65 3.55
CA VAL A 116 8.70 5.41 2.30
C VAL A 116 7.59 6.47 2.26
N GLN A 117 6.35 6.08 2.57
CA GLN A 117 5.20 6.99 2.61
C GLN A 117 5.45 8.16 3.57
N ASN A 118 5.86 7.86 4.80
CA ASN A 118 6.13 8.89 5.82
C ASN A 118 7.30 9.79 5.42
N ARG A 119 8.33 9.25 4.79
CA ARG A 119 9.45 10.05 4.29
C ARG A 119 9.05 10.95 3.13
N PHE A 120 8.22 10.47 2.22
CA PHE A 120 7.66 11.27 1.14
C PHE A 120 6.84 12.44 1.69
N LEU A 121 5.97 12.19 2.66
CA LEU A 121 5.18 13.23 3.32
C LEU A 121 6.08 14.28 3.95
N LEU A 122 7.06 13.86 4.74
CA LEU A 122 8.00 14.75 5.40
C LEU A 122 8.80 15.60 4.40
N ASN A 123 9.27 15.01 3.31
CA ASN A 123 9.99 15.70 2.26
C ASN A 123 9.14 16.77 1.56
N ASN A 124 7.82 16.65 1.63
CA ASN A 124 6.85 17.62 1.11
C ASN A 124 6.28 18.54 2.19
N GLY A 125 6.90 18.60 3.37
CA GLY A 125 6.50 19.49 4.46
C GLY A 125 5.26 19.06 5.22
N LEU A 126 4.84 17.79 5.11
CA LEU A 126 3.70 17.23 5.83
C LEU A 126 4.17 16.33 6.98
N PHE A 127 3.52 16.49 8.13
CA PHE A 127 3.88 15.76 9.35
C PHE A 127 2.92 14.60 9.66
N ASP A 128 2.01 14.29 8.74
CA ASP A 128 1.17 13.10 8.85
C ASP A 128 2.05 11.85 8.89
N ARG A 129 1.65 10.88 9.72
CA ARG A 129 2.34 9.59 9.83
C ARG A 129 1.34 8.45 9.78
N PHE A 130 1.72 7.39 9.11
CA PHE A 130 0.91 6.17 8.96
C PHE A 130 1.73 4.95 9.36
N GLY A 131 1.04 3.89 9.76
CA GLY A 131 1.65 2.60 10.03
C GLY A 131 2.35 2.49 11.40
N ASP A 132 2.17 3.42 12.32
CA ASP A 132 2.81 3.38 13.64
C ASP A 132 2.39 2.15 14.47
N SER A 133 1.19 1.60 14.25
CA SER A 133 0.71 0.38 14.88
C SER A 133 1.56 -0.87 14.57
N LEU A 134 2.28 -0.88 13.44
CA LEU A 134 3.16 -1.99 13.07
C LEU A 134 4.30 -2.22 14.08
N ALA A 135 4.71 -1.20 14.83
CA ALA A 135 5.75 -1.32 15.84
C ALA A 135 5.33 -2.25 17.00
N TYR A 136 4.04 -2.43 17.20
CA TYR A 136 3.45 -3.24 18.26
C TYR A 136 2.92 -4.59 17.78
N MET A 137 3.02 -4.88 16.48
CA MET A 137 2.57 -6.15 15.93
C MET A 137 3.62 -7.23 16.13
N THR A 138 3.18 -8.37 16.66
CA THR A 138 3.99 -9.59 16.78
C THR A 138 3.35 -10.70 15.95
N CYS A 139 4.17 -11.42 15.20
CA CYS A 139 3.69 -12.51 14.34
C CYS A 139 3.48 -13.82 15.09
N SER A 140 4.01 -13.95 16.31
CA SER A 140 3.83 -15.13 17.16
C SER A 140 2.37 -15.36 17.58
N ASP A 141 1.58 -14.29 17.71
CA ASP A 141 0.18 -14.36 18.11
C ASP A 141 -0.75 -14.75 16.98
N VAL A 142 -0.24 -14.87 15.75
CA VAL A 142 -1.01 -15.10 14.53
C VAL A 142 -0.88 -16.52 14.00
N GLN A 143 0.01 -17.34 14.57
CA GLN A 143 0.22 -18.72 14.13
C GLN A 143 -1.02 -19.61 14.30
N ASP A 144 -1.97 -19.22 15.14
CA ASP A 144 -3.25 -19.92 15.33
C ASP A 144 -4.36 -19.44 14.38
N ALA A 145 -4.18 -18.32 13.69
CA ALA A 145 -5.09 -17.88 12.63
C ALA A 145 -4.73 -18.60 11.33
N LYS A 146 -5.33 -19.77 11.13
CA LYS A 146 -5.25 -20.54 9.88
C LYS A 146 -5.34 -19.62 8.67
N GLN A 147 -4.25 -19.54 7.87
CA GLN A 147 -4.23 -19.20 6.45
C GLN A 147 -5.20 -18.10 5.97
N GLY A 148 -5.48 -17.12 6.78
CA GLY A 148 -6.19 -15.93 6.35
C GLY A 148 -5.18 -14.84 6.02
N ASN A 149 -5.29 -14.23 4.87
CA ASN A 149 -4.54 -13.04 4.50
C ASN A 149 -4.55 -12.06 5.67
N ILE A 150 -3.41 -11.89 6.32
CA ILE A 150 -3.27 -10.86 7.34
C ILE A 150 -3.22 -9.55 6.57
N LYS A 151 -4.36 -8.90 6.51
CA LYS A 151 -4.47 -7.57 5.94
C LYS A 151 -4.10 -6.58 7.03
N ILE A 152 -2.90 -6.05 6.93
CA ILE A 152 -2.48 -4.93 7.75
C ILE A 152 -3.08 -3.70 7.11
N GLU A 153 -4.22 -3.25 7.64
CA GLU A 153 -4.85 -2.03 7.19
C GLU A 153 -3.94 -0.83 7.48
N PRO A 154 -3.86 0.14 6.56
CA PRO A 154 -3.33 1.44 6.92
C PRO A 154 -4.28 2.07 7.94
N VAL A 155 -4.00 1.84 9.21
CA VAL A 155 -4.76 2.49 10.28
C VAL A 155 -4.45 3.98 10.20
N LEU A 156 -5.44 4.76 9.84
CA LEU A 156 -5.44 6.21 10.01
C LEU A 156 -5.38 6.48 11.51
N VAL A 157 -4.18 6.53 12.08
CA VAL A 157 -3.99 7.08 13.42
C VAL A 157 -4.05 8.59 13.26
N LYS A 158 -5.15 9.15 13.71
CA LYS A 158 -5.24 10.60 13.92
C LYS A 158 -4.32 11.01 15.06
#